data_cac88ab1bffc3d6e38503bfaa00f8cb4
#
_entry.id   cac88ab1bffc3d6e38503bfaa00f8cb4
#
_cell.length_a   1.000
_cell.length_b   1.000
_cell.length_c   1.000
_cell.angle_alpha   90.00
_cell.angle_beta   90.00
_cell.angle_gamma   90.00
#
_symmetry.space_group_name_H-M   'P 1'
#
loop_
_entity.id
_entity.type
_entity.pdbx_description
1 polymer ?
#
loop_
_entity_poly.entity_id
_entity_poly.type
_entity_poly.pdbx_seq_one_letter_code
_entity_poly.pdbx_strand_id
1 'polypeptide(L)'
;MGDKIARVFPRKTKATPDDDMVFFGPPPLLLLPEIDEVHVSVTFTYDRPKAEELAEDWMMAGVPVKLGGPAYDDPAEGEFIPGRYIKKGYTLTSRGCNNKCWFCLAPRREGPLRELEIKDGWDILDNNLLQCSEDHIREVFDMLKRQPVRPKFTGGLEAKELKPWHCDLLREVKAQRMYFAYDTPDDYEPLVEAGKMLRDAGVTAQSHVASCYCLIGYLGDTFDKAQERMEQTIKAGFMPYAMLYRDAKGKVDKERSRFQREWLRPAIVSHMFGEVWSNGT
;
A
#
# COMPACT_ATOMS: atom_id res chain seq x y z
N MET A 1 -20.42 -26.08 -8.54
CA MET A 1 -18.96 -26.08 -8.69
C MET A 1 -18.58 -24.65 -8.96
N GLY A 2 -17.62 -24.06 -8.22
CA GLY A 2 -17.18 -22.71 -8.51
C GLY A 2 -16.31 -22.69 -9.76
N ASP A 3 -16.38 -21.62 -10.56
CA ASP A 3 -15.60 -21.45 -11.78
C ASP A 3 -14.10 -21.55 -11.47
N LYS A 4 -13.38 -22.36 -12.23
CA LYS A 4 -11.93 -22.53 -12.12
C LYS A 4 -11.23 -21.37 -12.83
N ILE A 5 -10.98 -20.30 -12.08
CA ILE A 5 -10.42 -19.06 -12.62
C ILE A 5 -8.88 -19.07 -12.46
N ALA A 6 -8.16 -19.08 -13.57
CA ALA A 6 -6.73 -18.78 -13.56
C ALA A 6 -6.50 -17.28 -13.44
N ARG A 7 -5.55 -16.89 -12.59
CA ARG A 7 -5.17 -15.49 -12.38
C ARG A 7 -3.78 -15.26 -12.89
N VAL A 8 -3.67 -14.39 -13.90
CA VAL A 8 -2.43 -14.07 -14.59
C VAL A 8 -1.97 -12.67 -14.21
N PHE A 9 -0.72 -12.54 -13.83
CA PHE A 9 -0.13 -11.27 -13.42
C PHE A 9 1.10 -10.95 -14.27
N PRO A 10 1.24 -9.70 -14.78
CA PRO A 10 2.43 -9.30 -15.54
C PRO A 10 3.73 -9.37 -14.74
N ARG A 11 3.62 -9.28 -13.40
CA ARG A 11 4.74 -9.39 -12.46
C ARG A 11 4.32 -9.95 -11.11
N LYS A 12 5.26 -10.59 -10.44
CA LYS A 12 5.11 -11.02 -9.04
C LYS A 12 5.43 -9.88 -8.09
N THR A 13 4.57 -9.66 -7.10
CA THR A 13 4.78 -8.73 -5.97
C THR A 13 4.64 -9.49 -4.65
N LYS A 14 4.91 -8.82 -3.53
CA LYS A 14 4.71 -9.42 -2.20
C LYS A 14 3.24 -9.74 -1.91
N ALA A 15 2.32 -8.99 -2.52
CA ALA A 15 0.89 -9.14 -2.34
C ALA A 15 0.23 -10.05 -3.40
N THR A 16 1.00 -10.55 -4.37
CA THR A 16 0.47 -11.47 -5.39
C THR A 16 0.16 -12.83 -4.74
N PRO A 17 -1.01 -13.43 -4.99
CA PRO A 17 -1.34 -14.78 -4.53
C PRO A 17 -0.31 -15.83 -5.00
N ASP A 18 -0.23 -16.96 -4.31
CA ASP A 18 0.80 -17.97 -4.52
C ASP A 18 0.23 -19.41 -4.56
N ASP A 19 -1.04 -19.55 -4.93
CA ASP A 19 -1.67 -20.87 -5.15
C ASP A 19 -1.51 -21.36 -6.60
N ASP A 20 -1.96 -22.59 -6.86
CA ASP A 20 -1.74 -23.33 -8.12
C ASP A 20 -2.47 -22.72 -9.33
N MET A 21 -3.41 -21.78 -9.11
CA MET A 21 -4.14 -21.08 -10.18
C MET A 21 -3.57 -19.68 -10.49
N VAL A 22 -2.33 -19.41 -10.07
CA VAL A 22 -1.62 -18.15 -10.31
C VAL A 22 -0.49 -18.34 -11.30
N PHE A 23 -0.48 -17.51 -12.36
CA PHE A 23 0.46 -17.56 -13.46
C PHE A 23 1.15 -16.20 -13.69
N PHE A 24 2.37 -16.22 -14.22
CA PHE A 24 3.19 -15.02 -14.50
C PHE A 24 3.69 -14.96 -15.95
N GLY A 25 3.15 -15.77 -16.84
CA GLY A 25 3.58 -15.91 -18.22
C GLY A 25 2.47 -16.42 -19.12
N PRO A 26 2.80 -16.77 -20.36
CA PRO A 26 1.89 -17.45 -21.27
C PRO A 26 1.43 -18.79 -20.70
N PRO A 27 0.35 -19.39 -21.24
CA PRO A 27 -0.11 -20.69 -20.81
C PRO A 27 1.02 -21.74 -20.93
N PRO A 28 1.24 -22.59 -19.89
CA PRO A 28 2.24 -23.64 -19.97
C PRO A 28 1.86 -24.65 -21.07
N LEU A 29 2.87 -25.11 -21.82
CA LEU A 29 2.67 -26.07 -22.93
C LEU A 29 2.22 -27.46 -22.46
N LEU A 30 2.49 -27.80 -21.21
CA LEU A 30 2.18 -29.08 -20.61
C LEU A 30 1.54 -28.86 -19.23
N LEU A 31 0.64 -29.75 -18.85
CA LEU A 31 0.03 -29.77 -17.51
C LEU A 31 -0.81 -28.50 -17.18
N LEU A 32 -1.54 -27.96 -18.18
CA LEU A 32 -2.52 -26.92 -17.91
C LEU A 32 -3.65 -27.55 -17.05
N PRO A 33 -3.96 -27.00 -15.87
CA PRO A 33 -5.13 -27.43 -15.14
C PRO A 33 -6.41 -27.12 -15.95
N GLU A 34 -7.49 -27.75 -15.63
CA GLU A 34 -8.79 -27.40 -16.21
C GLU A 34 -9.18 -25.98 -15.76
N ILE A 35 -9.35 -25.07 -16.73
CA ILE A 35 -9.59 -23.65 -16.52
C ILE A 35 -10.85 -23.26 -17.28
N ASP A 36 -11.81 -22.65 -16.58
CA ASP A 36 -13.03 -22.14 -17.18
C ASP A 36 -12.85 -20.70 -17.72
N GLU A 37 -12.04 -19.89 -17.02
CA GLU A 37 -11.82 -18.49 -17.36
C GLU A 37 -10.43 -18.03 -16.86
N VAL A 38 -9.84 -17.09 -17.57
CA VAL A 38 -8.57 -16.44 -17.23
C VAL A 38 -8.79 -14.96 -16.89
N HIS A 39 -8.30 -14.53 -15.75
CA HIS A 39 -8.28 -13.12 -15.35
C HIS A 39 -6.86 -12.57 -15.37
N VAL A 40 -6.55 -11.69 -16.32
CA VAL A 40 -5.28 -10.94 -16.35
C VAL A 40 -5.44 -9.69 -15.48
N SER A 41 -4.82 -9.72 -14.29
CA SER A 41 -4.97 -8.66 -13.27
C SER A 41 -3.76 -7.74 -13.23
N VAL A 42 -3.99 -6.43 -13.41
CA VAL A 42 -2.94 -5.43 -13.60
C VAL A 42 -3.05 -4.28 -12.61
N THR A 43 -2.03 -4.11 -11.78
CA THR A 43 -2.00 -3.04 -10.76
C THR A 43 -1.37 -1.75 -11.29
N PHE A 44 -0.29 -1.85 -12.07
CA PHE A 44 0.50 -0.69 -12.50
C PHE A 44 0.28 -0.37 -13.98
N THR A 45 0.07 0.90 -14.31
CA THR A 45 -0.19 1.37 -15.69
C THR A 45 0.93 1.02 -16.67
N TYR A 46 2.18 1.01 -16.21
CA TYR A 46 3.34 0.66 -17.03
C TYR A 46 3.47 -0.86 -17.31
N ASP A 47 2.65 -1.70 -16.71
CA ASP A 47 2.56 -3.13 -16.99
C ASP A 47 1.48 -3.48 -18.01
N ARG A 48 0.67 -2.50 -18.48
CA ARG A 48 -0.38 -2.72 -19.48
C ARG A 48 0.11 -3.43 -20.74
N PRO A 49 1.23 -3.01 -21.40
CA PRO A 49 1.68 -3.68 -22.62
C PRO A 49 1.96 -5.17 -22.42
N LYS A 50 2.59 -5.52 -21.29
CA LYS A 50 2.84 -6.94 -20.96
C LYS A 50 1.57 -7.71 -20.63
N ALA A 51 0.61 -7.06 -20.01
CA ALA A 51 -0.68 -7.67 -19.68
C ALA A 51 -1.53 -7.94 -20.93
N GLU A 52 -1.49 -7.05 -21.91
CA GLU A 52 -2.16 -7.20 -23.21
C GLU A 52 -1.57 -8.37 -24.00
N GLU A 53 -0.24 -8.48 -24.06
CA GLU A 53 0.47 -9.63 -24.63
C GLU A 53 0.05 -10.95 -23.96
N LEU A 54 0.01 -10.98 -22.64
CA LEU A 54 -0.42 -12.17 -21.89
C LEU A 54 -1.89 -12.52 -22.14
N ALA A 55 -2.77 -11.52 -22.26
CA ALA A 55 -4.17 -11.76 -22.57
C ALA A 55 -4.34 -12.40 -23.96
N GLU A 56 -3.58 -11.95 -24.96
CA GLU A 56 -3.55 -12.54 -26.31
C GLU A 56 -3.03 -13.98 -26.29
N ASP A 57 -1.94 -14.26 -25.58
CA ASP A 57 -1.36 -15.60 -25.45
C ASP A 57 -2.38 -16.60 -24.86
N TRP A 58 -3.08 -16.19 -23.80
CA TRP A 58 -4.10 -17.03 -23.17
C TRP A 58 -5.39 -17.19 -24.01
N MET A 59 -5.81 -16.16 -24.76
CA MET A 59 -6.89 -16.28 -25.73
C MET A 59 -6.56 -17.27 -26.86
N MET A 60 -5.32 -17.25 -27.35
CA MET A 60 -4.85 -18.22 -28.37
C MET A 60 -4.87 -19.66 -27.86
N ALA A 61 -4.77 -19.88 -26.55
CA ALA A 61 -4.95 -21.21 -25.96
C ALA A 61 -6.43 -21.65 -25.86
N GLY A 62 -7.36 -20.86 -26.32
CA GLY A 62 -8.79 -21.20 -26.40
C GLY A 62 -9.58 -21.01 -25.10
N VAL A 63 -9.02 -20.29 -24.12
CA VAL A 63 -9.70 -20.01 -22.84
C VAL A 63 -10.28 -18.59 -22.84
N PRO A 64 -11.51 -18.35 -22.36
CA PRO A 64 -12.05 -17.01 -22.18
C PRO A 64 -11.15 -16.15 -21.27
N VAL A 65 -10.83 -14.91 -21.69
CA VAL A 65 -9.94 -14.01 -20.97
C VAL A 65 -10.63 -12.71 -20.60
N LYS A 66 -10.51 -12.31 -19.33
CA LYS A 66 -10.83 -10.97 -18.84
C LYS A 66 -9.55 -10.23 -18.46
N LEU A 67 -9.33 -9.06 -19.07
CA LEU A 67 -8.24 -8.16 -18.76
C LEU A 67 -8.77 -6.98 -17.94
N GLY A 68 -8.18 -6.72 -16.78
CA GLY A 68 -8.67 -5.66 -15.90
C GLY A 68 -7.76 -5.37 -14.71
N GLY A 69 -8.32 -4.71 -13.73
CA GLY A 69 -7.67 -4.32 -12.49
C GLY A 69 -7.32 -2.83 -12.42
N PRO A 70 -6.67 -2.37 -11.33
CA PRO A 70 -6.45 -0.95 -11.04
C PRO A 70 -5.76 -0.16 -12.16
N ALA A 71 -4.94 -0.81 -12.98
CA ALA A 71 -4.27 -0.16 -14.09
C ALA A 71 -5.24 0.27 -15.21
N TYR A 72 -6.39 -0.38 -15.34
CA TYR A 72 -7.39 -0.09 -16.36
C TYR A 72 -8.55 0.78 -15.86
N ASP A 73 -8.34 1.44 -14.70
CA ASP A 73 -9.37 2.23 -14.02
C ASP A 73 -10.67 1.41 -13.79
N ASP A 74 -10.51 0.09 -13.67
CA ASP A 74 -11.58 -0.85 -13.36
C ASP A 74 -11.71 -0.92 -11.82
N PRO A 75 -12.68 -0.17 -11.24
CA PRO A 75 -12.97 -0.33 -9.84
C PRO A 75 -13.53 -1.72 -9.66
N ALA A 76 -12.87 -2.56 -8.89
CA ALA A 76 -13.45 -3.84 -8.54
C ALA A 76 -14.76 -3.58 -7.78
N GLU A 77 -15.88 -3.56 -8.53
CA GLU A 77 -17.22 -3.32 -7.97
C GLU A 77 -17.71 -4.47 -7.10
N GLY A 78 -17.08 -5.63 -7.23
CA GLY A 78 -17.42 -6.82 -6.49
C GLY A 78 -16.85 -6.85 -5.06
N GLU A 79 -17.37 -7.80 -4.28
CA GLU A 79 -16.90 -8.10 -2.94
C GLU A 79 -15.40 -8.45 -2.94
N PHE A 80 -14.66 -7.94 -1.95
CA PHE A 80 -13.27 -8.34 -1.73
C PHE A 80 -13.21 -9.80 -1.24
N ILE A 81 -12.54 -10.65 -2.01
CA ILE A 81 -12.33 -12.06 -1.68
C ILE A 81 -10.85 -12.28 -1.34
N PRO A 82 -10.51 -12.54 -0.07
CA PRO A 82 -9.14 -12.82 0.35
C PRO A 82 -8.52 -13.99 -0.43
N GLY A 83 -7.32 -13.77 -0.98
CA GLY A 83 -6.61 -14.78 -1.77
C GLY A 83 -6.97 -14.81 -3.25
N ARG A 84 -7.99 -14.09 -3.72
CA ARG A 84 -8.38 -14.10 -5.15
C ARG A 84 -7.37 -13.35 -6.02
N TYR A 85 -7.21 -12.05 -5.83
CA TYR A 85 -6.24 -11.21 -6.56
C TYR A 85 -5.13 -10.68 -5.68
N ILE A 86 -5.29 -10.79 -4.37
CA ILE A 86 -4.33 -10.38 -3.36
C ILE A 86 -4.14 -11.58 -2.42
N LYS A 87 -2.89 -11.88 -2.08
CA LYS A 87 -2.49 -13.00 -1.22
C LYS A 87 -3.27 -12.99 0.10
N LYS A 88 -3.59 -14.18 0.61
CA LYS A 88 -4.20 -14.34 1.94
C LYS A 88 -3.37 -13.66 3.02
N GLY A 89 -4.04 -13.00 3.96
CA GLY A 89 -3.42 -12.18 5.00
C GLY A 89 -3.41 -10.70 4.68
N TYR A 90 -3.48 -10.30 3.41
CA TYR A 90 -3.82 -8.94 3.02
C TYR A 90 -5.34 -8.78 3.00
N THR A 91 -5.83 -7.64 3.46
CA THR A 91 -7.26 -7.33 3.44
C THR A 91 -7.51 -5.87 3.08
N LEU A 92 -8.71 -5.64 2.55
CA LEU A 92 -9.27 -4.33 2.29
C LEU A 92 -10.57 -4.23 3.07
N THR A 93 -10.64 -3.31 4.02
CA THR A 93 -11.83 -3.06 4.84
C THR A 93 -12.58 -1.81 4.38
N SER A 94 -11.90 -0.97 3.58
CA SER A 94 -12.50 0.17 2.90
C SER A 94 -11.84 0.41 1.54
N ARG A 95 -12.52 1.13 0.66
CA ARG A 95 -12.01 1.60 -0.63
C ARG A 95 -12.37 3.04 -0.88
N GLY A 96 -11.58 3.68 -1.76
CA GLY A 96 -11.74 5.09 -2.07
C GLY A 96 -11.11 5.99 -1.00
N CYS A 97 -11.18 7.29 -1.23
CA CYS A 97 -10.62 8.28 -0.32
C CYS A 97 -11.31 9.63 -0.57
N ASN A 98 -11.61 10.37 0.50
CA ASN A 98 -12.24 11.69 0.39
C ASN A 98 -11.23 12.82 0.09
N ASN A 99 -9.92 12.52 0.13
CA ASN A 99 -8.89 13.49 -0.23
C ASN A 99 -8.79 13.68 -1.75
N LYS A 100 -8.35 14.87 -2.16
CA LYS A 100 -8.16 15.24 -3.57
C LYS A 100 -6.68 15.47 -3.92
N CYS A 101 -5.79 14.61 -3.41
CA CYS A 101 -4.36 14.74 -3.67
C CYS A 101 -4.09 14.62 -5.17
N TRP A 102 -3.42 15.61 -5.77
CA TRP A 102 -3.21 15.73 -7.21
C TRP A 102 -2.41 14.57 -7.83
N PHE A 103 -1.57 13.92 -7.05
CA PHE A 103 -0.73 12.78 -7.45
C PHE A 103 -1.41 11.42 -7.23
N CYS A 104 -2.48 11.37 -6.43
CA CYS A 104 -3.12 10.12 -6.03
C CYS A 104 -4.22 9.71 -7.03
N LEU A 105 -4.19 8.45 -7.43
CA LEU A 105 -5.18 7.90 -8.35
C LEU A 105 -6.37 7.25 -7.63
N ALA A 106 -6.28 6.99 -6.33
CA ALA A 106 -7.32 6.28 -5.58
C ALA A 106 -8.69 6.99 -5.64
N PRO A 107 -8.84 8.30 -5.37
CA PRO A 107 -10.14 8.96 -5.47
C PRO A 107 -10.73 8.94 -6.88
N ARG A 108 -9.86 8.97 -7.90
CA ARG A 108 -10.30 8.96 -9.30
C ARG A 108 -10.73 7.58 -9.78
N ARG A 109 -10.05 6.52 -9.32
CA ARG A 109 -10.31 5.13 -9.71
C ARG A 109 -11.40 4.47 -8.90
N GLU A 110 -11.39 4.74 -7.60
CA GLU A 110 -12.23 4.04 -6.63
C GLU A 110 -13.37 4.90 -6.06
N GLY A 111 -13.37 6.20 -6.39
CA GLY A 111 -14.37 7.16 -5.93
C GLY A 111 -14.20 7.59 -4.46
N PRO A 112 -15.26 8.12 -3.84
CA PRO A 112 -15.25 8.49 -2.43
C PRO A 112 -15.09 7.25 -1.54
N LEU A 113 -14.69 7.51 -0.29
CA LEU A 113 -14.57 6.45 0.70
C LEU A 113 -15.89 5.66 0.84
N ARG A 114 -15.76 4.34 0.86
CA ARG A 114 -16.82 3.40 1.22
C ARG A 114 -16.27 2.28 2.09
N GLU A 115 -16.96 1.95 3.12
CA GLU A 115 -16.68 0.82 3.99
C GLU A 115 -17.11 -0.47 3.32
N LEU A 116 -16.34 -1.53 3.51
CA LEU A 116 -16.59 -2.86 2.97
C LEU A 116 -16.88 -3.85 4.09
N GLU A 117 -17.41 -5.00 3.74
CA GLU A 117 -17.48 -6.12 4.68
C GLU A 117 -16.07 -6.51 5.13
N ILE A 118 -15.86 -6.60 6.43
CA ILE A 118 -14.56 -6.89 7.02
C ILE A 118 -14.25 -8.37 6.87
N LYS A 119 -13.23 -8.68 6.09
CA LYS A 119 -12.69 -10.03 5.91
C LYS A 119 -11.39 -10.18 6.69
N ASP A 120 -11.13 -11.40 7.18
CA ASP A 120 -9.91 -11.71 7.94
C ASP A 120 -8.62 -11.39 7.18
N GLY A 121 -7.69 -10.77 7.87
CA GLY A 121 -6.37 -10.42 7.38
C GLY A 121 -5.58 -9.63 8.42
N TRP A 122 -4.28 -9.45 8.19
CA TRP A 122 -3.39 -8.73 9.12
C TRP A 122 -2.53 -7.66 8.42
N ASP A 123 -2.61 -7.53 7.12
CA ASP A 123 -1.98 -6.46 6.36
C ASP A 123 -3.07 -5.63 5.67
N ILE A 124 -3.38 -4.46 6.26
CA ILE A 124 -4.46 -3.58 5.83
C ILE A 124 -3.98 -2.75 4.65
N LEU A 125 -4.68 -2.84 3.52
CA LEU A 125 -4.38 -2.14 2.27
C LEU A 125 -5.35 -0.99 1.96
N ASP A 126 -6.15 -0.58 2.92
CA ASP A 126 -7.11 0.50 2.74
C ASP A 126 -6.45 1.78 2.25
N ASN A 127 -7.09 2.52 1.36
CA ASN A 127 -6.56 3.79 0.88
C ASN A 127 -6.45 4.82 2.01
N ASN A 128 -7.38 4.78 2.97
CA ASN A 128 -7.34 5.63 4.16
C ASN A 128 -8.31 5.09 5.25
N LEU A 129 -7.86 4.16 6.06
CA LEU A 129 -8.67 3.56 7.12
C LEU A 129 -9.20 4.59 8.12
N LEU A 130 -8.41 5.62 8.46
CA LEU A 130 -8.78 6.59 9.50
C LEU A 130 -9.90 7.56 9.09
N GLN A 131 -10.31 7.56 7.82
CA GLN A 131 -11.49 8.30 7.35
C GLN A 131 -12.80 7.49 7.49
N CYS A 132 -12.74 6.22 7.87
CA CYS A 132 -13.93 5.41 8.13
C CYS A 132 -14.66 5.85 9.40
N SER A 133 -15.87 5.37 9.58
CA SER A 133 -16.62 5.58 10.81
C SER A 133 -15.91 4.97 12.03
N GLU A 134 -16.15 5.51 13.21
CA GLU A 134 -15.58 4.97 14.44
C GLU A 134 -15.95 3.51 14.66
N ASP A 135 -17.21 3.15 14.40
CA ASP A 135 -17.70 1.77 14.54
C ASP A 135 -16.93 0.82 13.62
N HIS A 136 -16.80 1.20 12.35
CA HIS A 136 -16.03 0.38 11.38
C HIS A 136 -14.56 0.21 11.79
N ILE A 137 -13.90 1.31 12.21
CA ILE A 137 -12.51 1.24 12.68
C ILE A 137 -12.41 0.28 13.87
N ARG A 138 -13.31 0.36 14.85
CA ARG A 138 -13.33 -0.54 16.01
C ARG A 138 -13.52 -2.01 15.60
N GLU A 139 -14.44 -2.29 14.69
CA GLU A 139 -14.67 -3.63 14.16
C GLU A 139 -13.44 -4.18 13.44
N VAL A 140 -12.73 -3.36 12.65
CA VAL A 140 -11.46 -3.71 12.01
C VAL A 140 -10.41 -4.08 13.07
N PHE A 141 -10.26 -3.29 14.12
CA PHE A 141 -9.32 -3.58 15.19
C PHE A 141 -9.70 -4.82 15.99
N ASP A 142 -10.98 -5.10 16.20
CA ASP A 142 -11.45 -6.33 16.83
C ASP A 142 -11.18 -7.55 15.93
N MET A 143 -11.31 -7.44 14.62
CA MET A 143 -10.86 -8.47 13.67
C MET A 143 -9.35 -8.69 13.80
N LEU A 144 -8.53 -7.62 13.84
CA LEU A 144 -7.08 -7.69 13.95
C LEU A 144 -6.59 -8.35 15.26
N LYS A 145 -7.29 -8.15 16.39
CA LYS A 145 -6.98 -8.82 17.67
C LYS A 145 -7.10 -10.35 17.60
N ARG A 146 -7.95 -10.86 16.71
CA ARG A 146 -8.15 -12.30 16.52
C ARG A 146 -7.14 -12.95 15.56
N GLN A 147 -6.34 -12.13 14.83
CA GLN A 147 -5.40 -12.67 13.86
C GLN A 147 -4.16 -13.27 14.53
N PRO A 148 -3.58 -14.35 13.97
CA PRO A 148 -2.40 -15.01 14.52
C PRO A 148 -1.10 -14.20 14.31
N VAL A 149 -1.15 -13.14 13.50
CA VAL A 149 0.00 -12.31 13.12
C VAL A 149 -0.26 -10.86 13.51
N ARG A 150 0.76 -10.20 14.03
CA ARG A 150 0.70 -8.77 14.36
C ARG A 150 0.40 -7.94 13.12
N PRO A 151 -0.56 -6.99 13.20
CA PRO A 151 -1.03 -6.27 12.03
C PRO A 151 -0.01 -5.29 11.45
N LYS A 152 -0.18 -5.06 10.15
CA LYS A 152 0.49 -4.00 9.37
C LYS A 152 -0.57 -3.13 8.71
N PHE A 153 -0.27 -1.85 8.60
CA PHE A 153 -1.10 -0.87 7.92
C PHE A 153 -0.29 -0.32 6.74
N THR A 154 -0.25 -1.09 5.64
CA THR A 154 0.60 -0.76 4.48
C THR A 154 -0.13 0.07 3.43
N GLY A 155 -1.45 0.16 3.47
CA GLY A 155 -2.24 1.03 2.60
C GLY A 155 -2.08 2.51 2.93
N GLY A 156 -1.85 2.82 4.20
CA GLY A 156 -1.61 4.16 4.71
C GLY A 156 -2.61 4.59 5.78
N LEU A 157 -2.12 5.45 6.66
CA LEU A 157 -2.90 6.14 7.70
C LEU A 157 -2.70 7.64 7.51
N GLU A 158 -3.76 8.41 7.60
CA GLU A 158 -3.70 9.85 7.46
C GLU A 158 -3.39 10.52 8.80
N ALA A 159 -2.28 11.28 8.88
CA ALA A 159 -1.82 11.88 10.13
C ALA A 159 -2.85 12.85 10.75
N LYS A 160 -3.52 13.66 9.91
CA LYS A 160 -4.53 14.62 10.40
C LYS A 160 -5.83 13.99 10.91
N GLU A 161 -6.10 12.74 10.56
CA GLU A 161 -7.25 11.97 11.06
C GLU A 161 -6.90 11.16 12.31
N LEU A 162 -5.62 11.09 12.70
CA LEU A 162 -5.20 10.35 13.87
C LEU A 162 -5.75 11.01 15.14
N LYS A 163 -6.31 10.20 16.03
CA LYS A 163 -6.86 10.60 17.33
C LYS A 163 -6.24 9.75 18.44
N PRO A 164 -6.23 10.22 19.70
CA PRO A 164 -5.67 9.46 20.82
C PRO A 164 -6.21 8.03 20.93
N TRP A 165 -7.52 7.84 20.74
CA TRP A 165 -8.12 6.51 20.82
C TRP A 165 -7.66 5.55 19.67
N HIS A 166 -7.28 6.09 18.51
CA HIS A 166 -6.63 5.28 17.46
C HIS A 166 -5.25 4.78 17.94
N CYS A 167 -4.49 5.63 18.63
CA CYS A 167 -3.19 5.24 19.16
C CYS A 167 -3.31 4.14 20.22
N ASP A 168 -4.38 4.18 21.06
CA ASP A 168 -4.68 3.12 22.01
C ASP A 168 -4.96 1.78 21.31
N LEU A 169 -5.76 1.80 20.26
CA LEU A 169 -6.05 0.61 19.45
C LEU A 169 -4.78 0.06 18.77
N LEU A 170 -3.96 0.93 18.17
CA LEU A 170 -2.69 0.55 17.53
C LEU A 170 -1.71 -0.10 18.53
N ARG A 171 -1.67 0.43 19.77
CA ARG A 171 -0.88 -0.14 20.87
C ARG A 171 -1.43 -1.49 21.29
N GLU A 172 -2.73 -1.62 21.43
CA GLU A 172 -3.42 -2.85 21.88
C GLU A 172 -3.16 -4.02 20.93
N VAL A 173 -3.27 -3.81 19.61
CA VAL A 173 -2.96 -4.84 18.60
C VAL A 173 -1.45 -5.05 18.39
N LYS A 174 -0.60 -4.24 19.04
CA LYS A 174 0.85 -4.27 18.88
C LYS A 174 1.26 -4.18 17.41
N ALA A 175 0.77 -3.18 16.69
CA ALA A 175 1.03 -3.01 15.28
C ALA A 175 2.51 -3.26 14.94
N GLN A 176 2.78 -4.10 13.94
CA GLN A 176 4.14 -4.42 13.52
C GLN A 176 4.73 -3.34 12.62
N ARG A 177 3.90 -2.72 11.80
CA ARG A 177 4.26 -1.63 10.89
C ARG A 177 3.04 -0.77 10.60
N MET A 178 3.21 0.52 10.57
CA MET A 178 2.21 1.47 10.13
C MET A 178 2.87 2.53 9.26
N TYR A 179 2.18 2.94 8.20
CA TYR A 179 2.66 3.97 7.29
C TYR A 179 1.73 5.16 7.30
N PHE A 180 2.31 6.33 7.48
CA PHE A 180 1.69 7.64 7.29
C PHE A 180 2.15 8.23 5.96
N ALA A 181 1.72 9.43 5.62
CA ALA A 181 2.17 10.12 4.42
C ALA A 181 2.53 11.58 4.73
N TYR A 182 3.57 12.06 4.06
CA TYR A 182 3.99 13.46 4.02
C TYR A 182 4.42 13.82 2.61
N ASP A 183 3.49 14.32 1.82
CA ASP A 183 3.69 14.56 0.40
C ASP A 183 3.65 16.05 0.04
N THR A 184 2.94 16.86 0.84
CA THR A 184 2.80 18.30 0.68
C THR A 184 3.18 19.05 1.96
N PRO A 185 3.62 20.32 1.89
CA PRO A 185 3.99 21.10 3.08
C PRO A 185 2.91 21.14 4.17
N ASP A 186 1.63 21.11 3.79
CA ASP A 186 0.48 21.15 4.72
C ASP A 186 0.35 19.87 5.56
N ASP A 187 1.04 18.80 5.19
CA ASP A 187 1.03 17.52 5.92
C ASP A 187 2.00 17.53 7.11
N TYR A 188 2.93 18.51 7.20
CA TYR A 188 4.01 18.47 8.19
C TYR A 188 3.51 18.64 9.64
N GLU A 189 2.74 19.69 9.92
CA GLU A 189 2.20 19.91 11.27
C GLU A 189 1.30 18.76 11.75
N PRO A 190 0.37 18.24 10.94
CA PRO A 190 -0.36 17.02 11.29
C PRO A 190 0.55 15.83 11.58
N LEU A 191 1.66 15.66 10.84
CA LEU A 191 2.62 14.58 11.08
C LEU A 191 3.34 14.74 12.42
N VAL A 192 3.73 15.97 12.78
CA VAL A 192 4.37 16.28 14.08
C VAL A 192 3.43 15.93 15.24
N GLU A 193 2.15 16.33 15.14
CA GLU A 193 1.15 16.02 16.16
C GLU A 193 0.87 14.51 16.24
N ALA A 194 0.77 13.82 15.11
CA ALA A 194 0.65 12.36 15.07
C ALA A 194 1.84 11.67 15.74
N GLY A 195 3.06 12.15 15.49
CA GLY A 195 4.28 11.64 16.13
C GLY A 195 4.28 11.81 17.66
N LYS A 196 3.75 12.93 18.17
CA LYS A 196 3.58 13.15 19.62
C LYS A 196 2.58 12.15 20.21
N MET A 197 1.39 12.03 19.60
CA MET A 197 0.37 11.09 20.06
C MET A 197 0.85 9.63 20.07
N LEU A 198 1.60 9.22 19.05
CA LEU A 198 2.18 7.88 18.98
C LEU A 198 3.24 7.65 20.07
N ARG A 199 4.11 8.63 20.35
CA ARG A 199 5.07 8.54 21.44
C ARG A 199 4.39 8.43 22.81
N ASP A 200 3.36 9.24 23.05
CA ASP A 200 2.58 9.19 24.29
C ASP A 200 1.90 7.82 24.46
N ALA A 201 1.54 7.16 23.37
CA ALA A 201 1.04 5.79 23.35
C ALA A 201 2.16 4.71 23.42
N GLY A 202 3.45 5.09 23.52
CA GLY A 202 4.59 4.16 23.64
C GLY A 202 5.15 3.65 22.32
N VAL A 203 4.79 4.24 21.17
CA VAL A 203 5.42 3.94 19.88
C VAL A 203 6.62 4.87 19.70
N THR A 204 7.82 4.33 19.90
CA THR A 204 9.06 5.10 19.76
C THR A 204 9.61 5.10 18.35
N ALA A 205 10.36 6.13 17.96
CA ALA A 205 11.04 6.20 16.67
C ALA A 205 12.04 5.03 16.48
N GLN A 206 12.74 4.64 17.55
CA GLN A 206 13.70 3.53 17.55
C GLN A 206 13.06 2.18 17.24
N SER A 207 11.75 2.01 17.48
CA SER A 207 11.04 0.77 17.14
C SER A 207 10.90 0.55 15.63
N HIS A 208 11.04 1.61 14.82
CA HIS A 208 10.79 1.64 13.38
C HIS A 208 9.40 1.12 12.96
N VAL A 209 8.45 1.10 13.89
CA VAL A 209 7.08 0.67 13.64
C VAL A 209 6.32 1.72 12.84
N ALA A 210 6.46 3.00 13.22
CA ALA A 210 5.87 4.12 12.50
C ALA A 210 6.80 4.58 11.37
N SER A 211 6.33 4.47 10.14
CA SER A 211 7.02 4.93 8.93
C SER A 211 6.16 5.98 8.21
N CYS A 212 6.79 6.79 7.37
CA CYS A 212 6.08 7.80 6.61
C CYS A 212 6.49 7.74 5.14
N TYR A 213 5.52 7.56 4.25
CA TYR A 213 5.72 7.71 2.82
C TYR A 213 5.94 9.17 2.48
N CYS A 214 7.01 9.46 1.73
CA CYS A 214 7.31 10.79 1.23
C CYS A 214 7.46 10.73 -0.28
N LEU A 215 6.55 11.33 -1.02
CA LEU A 215 6.62 11.39 -2.48
C LEU A 215 7.80 12.24 -2.91
N ILE A 216 8.64 11.69 -3.79
CA ILE A 216 9.82 12.37 -4.36
C ILE A 216 9.84 12.30 -5.87
N GLY A 217 10.48 13.25 -6.50
CA GLY A 217 10.79 13.22 -7.92
C GLY A 217 9.63 13.55 -8.86
N TYR A 218 8.57 14.16 -8.38
CA TYR A 218 7.51 14.72 -9.21
C TYR A 218 7.93 16.03 -9.92
N LEU A 219 7.08 16.54 -10.79
CA LEU A 219 7.37 17.79 -11.52
C LEU A 219 7.54 18.98 -10.54
N GLY A 220 8.68 19.63 -10.61
CA GLY A 220 9.03 20.75 -9.71
C GLY A 220 9.62 20.33 -8.35
N ASP A 221 9.76 19.02 -8.09
CA ASP A 221 10.48 18.53 -6.92
C ASP A 221 12.00 18.56 -7.16
N THR A 222 12.76 19.05 -6.16
CA THR A 222 14.22 19.08 -6.18
C THR A 222 14.79 18.11 -5.14
N PHE A 223 16.07 17.75 -5.25
CA PHE A 223 16.72 16.92 -4.23
C PHE A 223 16.72 17.59 -2.86
N ASP A 224 16.92 18.91 -2.80
CA ASP A 224 16.90 19.66 -1.53
C ASP A 224 15.53 19.59 -0.86
N LYS A 225 14.45 19.82 -1.61
CA LYS A 225 13.07 19.67 -1.09
C LYS A 225 12.75 18.26 -0.65
N ALA A 226 13.21 17.26 -1.42
CA ALA A 226 13.02 15.87 -1.07
C ALA A 226 13.78 15.52 0.22
N GLN A 227 15.02 15.95 0.35
CA GLN A 227 15.84 15.75 1.55
C GLN A 227 15.22 16.44 2.76
N GLU A 228 14.79 17.69 2.62
CA GLU A 228 14.10 18.42 3.68
C GLU A 228 12.89 17.66 4.22
N ARG A 229 12.02 17.12 3.34
CA ARG A 229 10.86 16.30 3.75
C ARG A 229 11.29 15.05 4.51
N MET A 230 12.38 14.39 4.07
CA MET A 230 12.91 13.22 4.79
C MET A 230 13.41 13.58 6.18
N GLU A 231 14.16 14.68 6.33
CA GLU A 231 14.68 15.15 7.59
C GLU A 231 13.54 15.59 8.54
N GLN A 232 12.55 16.30 8.02
CA GLN A 232 11.36 16.69 8.77
C GLN A 232 10.56 15.48 9.25
N THR A 233 10.46 14.43 8.42
CA THR A 233 9.83 13.15 8.79
C THR A 233 10.53 12.51 9.99
N ILE A 234 11.86 12.52 10.02
CA ILE A 234 12.65 12.01 11.15
C ILE A 234 12.41 12.85 12.41
N LYS A 235 12.43 14.18 12.28
CA LYS A 235 12.16 15.10 13.40
C LYS A 235 10.75 14.90 13.98
N ALA A 236 9.79 14.56 13.15
CA ALA A 236 8.42 14.21 13.58
C ALA A 236 8.34 12.82 14.27
N GLY A 237 9.40 12.02 14.25
CA GLY A 237 9.48 10.72 14.93
C GLY A 237 9.14 9.51 14.06
N PHE A 238 9.15 9.66 12.74
CA PHE A 238 8.84 8.59 11.79
C PHE A 238 10.08 8.13 11.02
N MET A 239 10.10 6.85 10.65
CA MET A 239 11.05 6.33 9.68
C MET A 239 10.62 6.78 8.26
N PRO A 240 11.42 7.59 7.56
CA PRO A 240 11.09 8.03 6.23
C PRO A 240 11.12 6.88 5.21
N TYR A 241 10.20 6.90 4.27
CA TYR A 241 10.13 5.94 3.17
C TYR A 241 9.94 6.70 1.84
N ALA A 242 11.02 6.86 1.09
CA ALA A 242 11.01 7.60 -0.16
C ALA A 242 10.17 6.86 -1.23
N MET A 243 9.07 7.49 -1.67
CA MET A 243 8.20 7.01 -2.73
C MET A 243 8.52 7.76 -4.03
N LEU A 244 9.21 7.09 -4.95
CA LEU A 244 9.59 7.71 -6.22
C LEU A 244 8.37 7.80 -7.14
N TYR A 245 8.01 9.04 -7.52
CA TYR A 245 6.97 9.29 -8.52
C TYR A 245 7.33 8.63 -9.85
N ARG A 246 6.36 7.96 -10.45
CA ARG A 246 6.48 7.36 -11.78
C ARG A 246 5.34 7.86 -12.65
N ASP A 247 5.67 8.27 -13.85
CA ASP A 247 4.67 8.58 -14.87
C ASP A 247 3.95 7.32 -15.37
N ALA A 248 2.97 7.48 -16.23
CA ALA A 248 2.20 6.37 -16.81
C ALA A 248 3.07 5.36 -17.58
N LYS A 249 4.25 5.77 -18.06
CA LYS A 249 5.22 4.92 -18.77
C LYS A 249 6.19 4.21 -17.82
N GLY A 250 6.13 4.51 -16.52
CA GLY A 250 7.01 3.94 -15.50
C GLY A 250 8.47 4.38 -15.62
N LYS A 251 8.75 5.44 -16.40
CA LYS A 251 10.11 5.96 -16.58
C LYS A 251 10.65 6.46 -15.24
N VAL A 252 11.88 6.10 -14.93
CA VAL A 252 12.54 6.42 -13.68
C VAL A 252 13.88 7.10 -13.98
N ASP A 253 14.10 8.24 -13.32
CA ASP A 253 15.40 8.90 -13.32
C ASP A 253 16.40 8.13 -12.45
N LYS A 254 17.64 7.93 -12.95
CA LYS A 254 18.67 7.13 -12.27
C LYS A 254 19.16 7.78 -10.97
N GLU A 255 19.32 9.09 -10.96
CA GLU A 255 19.80 9.84 -9.79
C GLU A 255 18.73 9.83 -8.70
N ARG A 256 17.46 10.06 -9.04
CA ARG A 256 16.34 9.95 -8.14
C ARG A 256 16.15 8.53 -7.59
N SER A 257 16.40 7.50 -8.41
CA SER A 257 16.41 6.10 -7.95
C SER A 257 17.56 5.82 -6.98
N ARG A 258 18.72 6.46 -7.15
CA ARG A 258 19.83 6.37 -6.20
C ARG A 258 19.46 7.02 -4.87
N PHE A 259 18.95 8.24 -4.90
CA PHE A 259 18.46 8.96 -3.73
C PHE A 259 17.41 8.12 -2.98
N GLN A 260 16.41 7.60 -3.69
CA GLN A 260 15.41 6.70 -3.09
C GLN A 260 16.06 5.54 -2.33
N ARG A 261 17.03 4.83 -2.95
CA ARG A 261 17.69 3.67 -2.33
C ARG A 261 18.48 4.02 -1.07
N GLU A 262 19.03 5.22 -0.99
CA GLU A 262 19.71 5.71 0.21
C GLU A 262 18.72 5.86 1.36
N TRP A 263 17.57 6.45 1.11
CA TRP A 263 16.52 6.66 2.11
C TRP A 263 15.62 5.45 2.43
N LEU A 264 15.73 4.37 1.66
CA LEU A 264 15.03 3.10 1.94
C LEU A 264 15.80 2.16 2.88
N ARG A 265 17.00 2.53 3.32
CA ARG A 265 17.85 1.69 4.19
C ARG A 265 17.79 2.18 5.64
N PRO A 266 17.01 1.53 6.52
CA PRO A 266 16.87 1.97 7.91
C PRO A 266 18.21 2.13 8.64
N ALA A 267 19.18 1.25 8.40
CA ALA A 267 20.50 1.33 9.01
C ALA A 267 21.28 2.59 8.60
N ILE A 268 21.18 3.03 7.34
CA ILE A 268 21.82 4.27 6.87
C ILE A 268 21.10 5.47 7.49
N VAL A 269 19.78 5.48 7.45
CA VAL A 269 18.96 6.55 8.04
C VAL A 269 19.24 6.67 9.54
N SER A 270 19.27 5.56 10.28
CA SER A 270 19.57 5.54 11.70
C SER A 270 21.00 6.03 12.01
N HIS A 271 21.98 5.72 11.17
CA HIS A 271 23.35 6.21 11.33
C HIS A 271 23.47 7.72 11.09
N MET A 272 22.80 8.22 10.05
CA MET A 272 22.80 9.64 9.71
C MET A 272 22.09 10.52 10.76
N PHE A 273 21.06 9.98 11.40
CA PHE A 273 20.15 10.74 12.25
C PHE A 273 19.94 10.13 13.66
N GLY A 274 20.78 9.18 14.06
CA GLY A 274 20.68 8.49 15.37
C GLY A 274 20.68 9.45 16.56
N GLU A 275 21.37 10.57 16.46
CA GLU A 275 21.38 11.62 17.50
C GLU A 275 20.02 12.34 17.61
N VAL A 276 19.29 12.49 16.51
CA VAL A 276 17.97 13.15 16.51
C VAL A 276 16.95 12.30 17.27
N TRP A 277 17.04 10.98 17.15
CA TRP A 277 16.14 10.06 17.86
C TRP A 277 16.53 9.81 19.33
N SER A 278 17.80 9.98 19.67
CA SER A 278 18.28 9.82 21.06
C SER A 278 18.00 11.03 21.94
N ASN A 279 17.85 12.23 21.35
CA ASN A 279 17.64 13.49 22.07
C ASN A 279 16.14 13.87 22.20
N GLY A 280 15.22 13.06 21.72
CA GLY A 280 13.77 13.29 21.73
C GLY A 280 13.02 12.57 22.87
N THR A 281 13.70 12.26 23.96
CA THR A 281 13.13 11.73 25.22
C THR A 281 12.85 12.84 26.21
#